data_4118f8b12eb668489928a48cb976c891
#
_entry.id   4118f8b12eb668489928a48cb976c891
#
_cell.length_a   1.000
_cell.length_b   1.000
_cell.length_c   1.000
_cell.angle_alpha   90.00
_cell.angle_beta   90.00
_cell.angle_gamma   90.00
#
_symmetry.space_group_name_H-M   'P 1'
#
loop_
_entity.id
_entity.type
_entity.pdbx_description
1 polymer ?
#
loop_
_entity_poly.entity_id
_entity_poly.type
_entity_poly.pdbx_seq_one_letter_code
_entity_poly.pdbx_strand_id
1 'polypeptide(L)' 'MFDENSSIVIVNIHGLLGEQESIQMEFAEELLEEEGQFIIDNVEYKIVRIINEDVEYPVVYVVVLDILSQT' A
#
# COMPACT_ATOMS: atom_id res chain seq x y z
N MET A 1 -17.93 -4.43 -9.92
CA MET A 1 -17.90 -5.78 -9.32
C MET A 1 -16.54 -6.04 -8.70
N PHE A 2 -16.55 -6.60 -7.52
CA PHE A 2 -15.29 -6.87 -6.82
C PHE A 2 -14.67 -8.16 -7.28
N ASP A 3 -13.38 -8.14 -7.42
CA ASP A 3 -12.60 -9.32 -7.63
C ASP A 3 -12.55 -10.10 -6.32
N GLU A 4 -12.71 -11.41 -6.38
CA GLU A 4 -12.66 -12.22 -5.18
C GLU A 4 -11.29 -12.21 -4.52
N ASN A 5 -10.27 -11.82 -5.26
CA ASN A 5 -8.91 -11.83 -4.76
C ASN A 5 -8.43 -10.44 -4.34
N SER A 6 -9.38 -9.55 -4.07
CA SER A 6 -9.01 -8.22 -3.62
C SER A 6 -9.79 -7.85 -2.38
N SER A 7 -9.24 -6.94 -1.61
CA SER A 7 -9.84 -6.47 -0.36
C SER A 7 -9.64 -4.98 -0.23
N ILE A 8 -10.55 -4.35 0.49
CA ILE A 8 -10.38 -2.93 0.82
C ILE A 8 -9.42 -2.86 2.00
N VAL A 9 -8.40 -2.04 1.85
CA VAL A 9 -7.39 -1.86 2.89
C VAL A 9 -7.17 -0.37 3.13
N ILE A 10 -6.63 -0.06 4.30
CA ILE A 10 -6.20 1.29 4.62
C ILE A 10 -4.68 1.31 4.40
N VAL A 11 -4.23 2.14 3.48
CA VAL A 11 -2.81 2.22 3.16
C VAL A 11 -2.25 3.49 3.78
N ASN A 12 -1.28 3.32 4.67
CA ASN A 12 -0.58 4.45 5.28
C ASN A 12 0.75 4.60 4.56
N ILE A 13 0.89 5.72 3.86
CA ILE A 13 2.04 5.97 2.99
C ILE A 13 3.00 6.92 3.70
N HIS A 14 4.25 6.53 3.76
CA HIS A 14 5.31 7.36 4.31
C HIS A 14 6.18 7.82 3.15
N GLY A 15 6.13 9.11 2.85
CA GLY A 15 6.81 9.66 1.69
C GLY A 15 8.28 9.88 1.91
N LEU A 16 8.97 10.23 0.83
CA LEU A 16 10.42 10.41 0.84
C LEU A 16 10.85 11.58 1.72
N LEU A 17 9.99 12.57 1.88
CA LEU A 17 10.31 13.75 2.67
C LEU A 17 9.69 13.71 4.05
N GLY A 18 9.20 12.54 4.46
CA GLY A 18 8.59 12.39 5.78
C GLY A 18 7.12 12.68 5.84
N GLU A 19 6.49 13.02 4.71
CA GLU A 19 5.06 13.24 4.71
C GLU A 19 4.33 11.92 4.93
N GLN A 20 3.16 11.99 5.55
CA GLN A 20 2.36 10.81 5.83
C GLN A 20 0.96 11.01 5.27
N GLU A 21 0.44 9.95 4.69
CA GLU A 21 -0.86 10.00 4.05
C GLU A 21 -1.57 8.67 4.30
N SER A 22 -2.87 8.72 4.46
CA SER A 22 -3.65 7.53 4.70
C SER A 22 -4.79 7.51 3.71
N ILE A 23 -4.88 6.46 2.90
CA ILE A 23 -5.92 6.34 1.90
C ILE A 23 -6.56 4.96 1.99
N GLN A 24 -7.83 4.89 1.61
CA GLN A 24 -8.55 3.63 1.55
C GLN A 24 -8.61 3.21 0.09
N MET A 25 -8.22 1.97 -0.19
CA MET A 25 -8.21 1.52 -1.57
C MET A 25 -8.41 0.02 -1.63
N GLU A 26 -8.79 -0.44 -2.80
CA GLU A 26 -8.89 -1.86 -3.07
C GLU A 26 -7.52 -2.39 -3.47
N PHE A 27 -7.15 -3.52 -2.89
CA PHE A 27 -5.81 -4.04 -3.03
C PHE A 27 -5.89 -5.54 -3.31
N ALA A 28 -5.14 -6.01 -4.29
CA ALA A 28 -5.09 -7.44 -4.58
C ALA A 28 -4.44 -8.16 -3.40
N GLU A 29 -5.09 -9.24 -2.93
CA GLU A 29 -4.60 -9.95 -1.76
C GLU A 29 -3.23 -10.54 -1.98
N GLU A 30 -2.91 -10.90 -3.21
CA GLU A 30 -1.59 -11.47 -3.50
C GLU A 30 -0.47 -10.45 -3.33
N LEU A 31 -0.80 -9.15 -3.28
CA LEU A 31 0.18 -8.12 -3.04
C LEU A 31 0.35 -7.80 -1.56
N LEU A 32 -0.49 -8.39 -0.71
CA LEU A 32 -0.47 -8.10 0.72
C LEU A 32 0.55 -9.00 1.40
N GLU A 33 1.83 -8.68 1.22
CA GLU A 33 2.86 -9.44 1.90
C GLU A 33 3.97 -8.50 2.32
N GLU A 34 4.52 -8.75 3.51
CA GLU A 34 5.55 -7.88 4.07
C GLU A 34 6.78 -7.92 3.18
N GLU A 35 7.41 -6.77 3.03
CA GLU A 35 8.56 -6.55 2.16
C GLU A 35 8.21 -6.65 0.68
N GLY A 36 6.92 -6.76 0.36
CA GLY A 36 6.49 -6.72 -1.03
C GLY A 36 6.67 -5.33 -1.61
N GLN A 37 6.91 -5.26 -2.91
CA GLN A 37 7.07 -4.00 -3.61
C GLN A 37 6.03 -3.91 -4.73
N PHE A 38 5.56 -2.71 -4.97
CA PHE A 38 4.60 -2.50 -6.03
C PHE A 38 4.71 -1.07 -6.55
N ILE A 39 4.16 -0.84 -7.73
CA ILE A 39 4.23 0.46 -8.39
C ILE A 39 2.81 0.93 -8.68
N ILE A 40 2.50 2.15 -8.25
CA ILE A 40 1.23 2.81 -8.56
C ILE A 40 1.56 4.22 -9.03
N ASP A 41 1.03 4.61 -10.18
CA ASP A 41 1.19 5.96 -10.73
C ASP A 41 2.65 6.38 -10.81
N ASN A 42 3.49 5.44 -11.24
CA ASN A 42 4.93 5.68 -11.41
C ASN A 42 5.64 5.99 -10.10
N VAL A 43 5.11 5.50 -9.00
CA VAL A 43 5.77 5.61 -7.71
C VAL A 43 5.94 4.21 -7.17
N GLU A 44 7.16 3.88 -6.80
CA GLU A 44 7.48 2.57 -6.26
C GLU A 44 7.35 2.59 -4.74
N TYR A 45 6.62 1.61 -4.21
CA TYR A 45 6.36 1.49 -2.78
C TYR A 45 6.85 0.16 -2.27
N LYS A 46 7.14 0.12 -0.98
CA LYS A 46 7.47 -1.12 -0.31
C LYS A 46 6.58 -1.25 0.93
N ILE A 47 5.99 -2.42 1.10
CA ILE A 47 5.18 -2.71 2.28
C ILE A 47 6.13 -3.08 3.41
N VAL A 48 6.05 -2.32 4.50
CA VAL A 48 6.93 -2.57 5.65
C VAL A 48 6.20 -3.22 6.80
N ARG A 49 4.87 -3.16 6.81
CA ARG A 49 4.10 -3.77 7.89
C ARG A 49 2.65 -3.93 7.47
N ILE A 50 2.04 -5.02 7.91
CA ILE A 50 0.62 -5.28 7.68
C ILE A 50 -0.01 -5.59 9.02
N ILE A 51 -1.09 -4.88 9.36
CA ILE A 51 -1.87 -5.15 10.55
C ILE A 51 -3.22 -5.69 10.09
N ASN A 52 -3.53 -6.90 10.49
CA ASN A 52 -4.72 -7.59 10.02
C ASN A 52 -5.48 -8.25 11.17
N GLU A 53 -5.32 -7.73 12.40
CA GLU A 53 -6.01 -8.25 13.55
C GLU A 53 -6.70 -7.11 14.28
N ASP A 54 -7.93 -7.38 14.73
CA ASP A 54 -8.71 -6.42 15.51
C ASP A 54 -8.95 -5.12 14.75
N VAL A 55 -9.05 -5.22 13.41
CA VAL A 55 -9.32 -4.06 12.58
C VAL A 55 -10.46 -4.41 11.62
N GLU A 56 -11.23 -3.40 11.27
CA GLU A 56 -12.31 -3.57 10.30
C GLU A 56 -11.75 -3.84 8.92
N TYR A 57 -10.69 -3.14 8.55
CA TYR A 57 -9.98 -3.34 7.30
C TYR A 57 -8.51 -3.52 7.59
N PRO A 58 -7.83 -4.38 6.84
CA PRO A 58 -6.37 -4.50 7.02
C PRO A 58 -5.70 -3.14 6.84
N VAL A 59 -4.69 -2.89 7.64
CA VAL A 59 -3.90 -1.66 7.56
C VAL A 59 -2.52 -2.01 7.04
N VAL A 60 -2.12 -1.36 5.97
CA VAL A 60 -0.85 -1.63 5.31
C VAL A 60 0.02 -0.39 5.42
N TYR A 61 1.21 -0.55 5.97
CA TYR A 61 2.16 0.56 6.07
C TYR A 61 3.17 0.40 4.94
N VAL A 62 3.28 1.44 4.13
CA VAL A 62 4.19 1.42 2.99
C VAL A 62 5.10 2.64 3.03
N VAL A 63 6.27 2.50 2.43
CA VAL A 63 7.20 3.61 2.26
C VAL A 63 7.41 3.81 0.77
N VAL A 64 7.66 5.05 0.38
CA VAL A 64 8.00 5.36 -1.00
C VAL A 64 9.47 5.08 -1.20
N LEU A 65 9.79 4.23 -2.16
CA LEU A 65 11.17 3.91 -2.48
C LEU A 65 11.73 4.85 -3.55
N ASP A 66 10.92 5.13 -4.56
CA ASP A 66 11.40 5.90 -5.70
C ASP A 66 10.21 6.46 -6.45
N ILE A 67 10.42 7.58 -7.09
CA ILE A 67 9.44 8.17 -7.98
C ILE A 67 9.95 7.95 -9.38
N LEU A 68 9.23 7.13 -10.14
CA LEU A 68 9.66 6.70 -11.47
C LEU A 68 9.18 7.61 -12.58
N SER A 69 8.47 8.66 -12.20
CA SER A 69 7.87 9.56 -13.18
C SER A 69 8.93 10.16 -14.08
N GLN A 70 8.66 10.17 -15.36
CA GLN A 70 9.54 10.75 -16.37
C GLN A 70 8.84 11.91 -17.01
N THR A 71 9.53 12.95 -17.24
CA THR A 71 8.96 14.12 -17.90
C THR A 71 9.53 14.29 -19.28
#